data_7c8d72b0cc050ecd215c934edddf5c4a
#
_entry.id   7c8d72b0cc050ecd215c934edddf5c4a
#
_cell.length_a   1.000
_cell.length_b   1.000
_cell.length_c   1.000
_cell.angle_alpha   90.00
_cell.angle_beta   90.00
_cell.angle_gamma   90.00
#
_symmetry.space_group_name_H-M   'P 1'
#
loop_
_entity.id
_entity.type
_entity.pdbx_description
1 polymer ?
#
loop_
_entity_poly.entity_id
_entity_poly.type
_entity_poly.pdbx_seq_one_letter_code
_entity_poly.pdbx_strand_id
1 'polypeptide(L)'
;MLTNIDINKMNHLLETNEDARQIITQLLKNHQEAVSLISHEIRNPLTLISSSLQIMELEHPEVKEFFNWKQTMDDVDFMCSLLNELSDYNNGNTLHLSVFSIEQLLKNIAVSFAISLESEQSVHPIEF
;
A
#
# COMPACT_ATOMS: atom_id res chain seq x y z
N MET A 1 -14.61 4.63 2.54
CA MET A 1 -13.67 5.16 3.54
C MET A 1 -14.34 6.23 4.37
N LEU A 2 -13.81 6.50 5.56
CA LEU A 2 -14.43 7.44 6.49
C LEU A 2 -14.42 8.86 5.95
N THR A 3 -15.56 9.54 6.02
CA THR A 3 -15.70 10.96 5.72
C THR A 3 -15.32 11.80 6.96
N ASN A 4 -15.16 13.12 6.80
CA ASN A 4 -14.93 14.02 7.93
C ASN A 4 -16.08 13.97 8.95
N ILE A 5 -17.32 13.78 8.48
CA ILE A 5 -18.50 13.64 9.34
C ILE A 5 -18.40 12.38 10.18
N ASP A 6 -17.95 11.27 9.57
CA ASP A 6 -17.80 9.99 10.26
C ASP A 6 -16.69 10.05 11.31
N ILE A 7 -15.59 10.74 11.02
CA ILE A 7 -14.50 10.96 11.97
C ILE A 7 -14.96 11.81 13.15
N ASN A 8 -15.75 12.86 12.88
CA ASN A 8 -16.30 13.73 13.94
C ASN A 8 -17.27 12.96 14.84
N LYS A 9 -18.13 12.13 14.26
CA LYS A 9 -19.05 11.27 15.04
C LYS A 9 -18.28 10.29 15.92
N MET A 10 -17.23 9.69 15.37
CA MET A 10 -16.38 8.77 16.12
C MET A 10 -15.71 9.47 17.30
N ASN A 11 -15.14 10.65 17.07
CA ASN A 11 -14.54 11.45 18.15
C ASN A 11 -15.52 11.82 19.24
N HIS A 12 -16.75 12.16 18.86
CA HIS A 12 -17.80 12.45 19.83
C HIS A 12 -18.13 11.23 20.70
N LEU A 13 -18.23 10.04 20.10
CA LEU A 13 -18.44 8.80 20.83
C LEU A 13 -17.28 8.48 21.77
N LEU A 14 -16.03 8.72 21.35
CA LEU A 14 -14.85 8.53 22.18
C LEU A 14 -14.86 9.42 23.42
N GLU A 15 -15.43 10.62 23.33
CA GLU A 15 -15.48 11.57 24.42
C GLU A 15 -16.65 11.31 25.37
N THR A 16 -17.78 10.79 24.87
CA THR A 16 -19.05 10.76 25.61
C THR A 16 -19.46 9.38 26.11
N ASN A 17 -18.85 8.29 25.60
CA ASN A 17 -19.25 6.93 25.95
C ASN A 17 -18.00 6.06 26.17
N GLU A 18 -17.80 5.62 27.40
CA GLU A 18 -16.64 4.81 27.79
C GLU A 18 -16.63 3.43 27.10
N ASP A 19 -17.80 2.77 27.00
CA ASP A 19 -17.89 1.47 26.36
C ASP A 19 -17.60 1.58 24.86
N ALA A 20 -18.15 2.60 24.20
CA ALA A 20 -17.88 2.88 22.80
C ALA A 20 -16.39 3.19 22.59
N ARG A 21 -15.78 3.94 23.49
CA ARG A 21 -14.35 4.24 23.46
C ARG A 21 -13.51 2.98 23.52
N GLN A 22 -13.82 2.06 24.44
CA GLN A 22 -13.10 0.80 24.57
C GLN A 22 -13.21 -0.05 23.32
N ILE A 23 -14.43 -0.18 22.76
CA ILE A 23 -14.68 -0.96 21.55
C ILE A 23 -13.92 -0.37 20.37
N ILE A 24 -14.04 0.93 20.15
CA ILE A 24 -13.38 1.63 19.05
C ILE A 24 -11.86 1.50 19.17
N THR A 25 -11.31 1.71 20.35
CA THR A 25 -9.88 1.57 20.61
C THR A 25 -9.38 0.17 20.30
N GLN A 26 -10.13 -0.86 20.68
CA GLN A 26 -9.77 -2.24 20.40
C GLN A 26 -9.84 -2.56 18.91
N LEU A 27 -10.88 -2.09 18.23
CA LEU A 27 -11.02 -2.28 16.78
C LEU A 27 -9.87 -1.61 16.01
N LEU A 28 -9.49 -0.41 16.41
CA LEU A 28 -8.36 0.31 15.79
C LEU A 28 -7.04 -0.39 16.02
N LYS A 29 -6.83 -0.91 17.23
CA LYS A 29 -5.64 -1.69 17.55
C LYS A 29 -5.58 -2.96 16.70
N ASN A 30 -6.68 -3.69 16.58
CA ASN A 30 -6.77 -4.89 15.75
C ASN A 30 -6.51 -4.57 14.29
N HIS A 31 -7.06 -3.47 13.80
CA HIS A 31 -6.82 -3.00 12.44
C HIS A 31 -5.35 -2.69 12.20
N GLN A 32 -4.72 -1.99 13.14
CA GLN A 32 -3.30 -1.65 13.08
C GLN A 32 -2.42 -2.89 13.05
N GLU A 33 -2.72 -3.88 13.89
CA GLU A 33 -2.00 -5.16 13.92
C GLU A 33 -2.17 -5.93 12.61
N ALA A 34 -3.38 -5.96 12.05
CA ALA A 34 -3.67 -6.61 10.78
C ALA A 34 -2.91 -5.96 9.63
N VAL A 35 -2.89 -4.63 9.56
CA VAL A 35 -2.14 -3.88 8.54
C VAL A 35 -0.65 -4.17 8.65
N SER A 36 -0.11 -4.21 9.86
CA SER A 36 1.29 -4.52 10.10
C SER A 36 1.65 -5.92 9.62
N LEU A 37 0.82 -6.91 9.96
CA LEU A 37 1.03 -8.30 9.54
C LEU A 37 0.97 -8.45 8.02
N ILE A 38 -0.06 -7.89 7.39
CA ILE A 38 -0.22 -7.95 5.93
C ILE A 38 0.97 -7.29 5.24
N SER A 39 1.39 -6.13 5.71
CA SER A 39 2.56 -5.42 5.16
C SER A 39 3.81 -6.27 5.21
N HIS A 40 4.06 -6.96 6.32
CA HIS A 40 5.19 -7.87 6.46
C HIS A 40 5.09 -9.05 5.52
N GLU A 41 3.92 -9.66 5.42
CA GLU A 41 3.70 -10.85 4.60
C GLU A 41 3.81 -10.56 3.10
N ILE A 42 3.47 -9.34 2.69
CA ILE A 42 3.64 -8.91 1.29
C ILE A 42 5.08 -8.49 1.03
N ARG A 43 5.73 -7.82 1.99
CA ARG A 43 7.10 -7.35 1.84
C ARG A 43 8.08 -8.51 1.61
N ASN A 44 7.88 -9.63 2.30
CA ASN A 44 8.79 -10.76 2.19
C ASN A 44 8.91 -11.31 0.76
N PRO A 45 7.82 -11.69 0.08
CA PRO A 45 7.93 -12.14 -1.31
C PRO A 45 8.39 -11.03 -2.26
N LEU A 46 8.01 -9.77 -2.02
CA LEU A 46 8.49 -8.66 -2.86
C LEU A 46 9.99 -8.46 -2.74
N THR A 47 10.56 -8.61 -1.55
CA THR A 47 12.00 -8.53 -1.35
C THR A 47 12.72 -9.66 -2.09
N LEU A 48 12.15 -10.86 -2.07
CA LEU A 48 12.71 -12.00 -2.82
C LEU A 48 12.64 -11.75 -4.33
N ILE A 49 11.53 -11.23 -4.83
CA ILE A 49 11.38 -10.89 -6.25
C ILE A 49 12.39 -9.82 -6.65
N SER A 50 12.52 -8.77 -5.86
CA SER A 50 13.47 -7.69 -6.10
C SER A 50 14.92 -8.23 -6.15
N SER A 51 15.29 -9.07 -5.19
CA SER A 51 16.62 -9.68 -5.16
C SER A 51 16.86 -10.59 -6.35
N SER A 52 15.87 -11.37 -6.73
CA SER A 52 15.95 -12.27 -7.90
C SER A 52 16.15 -11.48 -9.19
N LEU A 53 15.42 -10.38 -9.37
CA LEU A 53 15.55 -9.51 -10.54
C LEU A 53 16.94 -8.87 -10.59
N GLN A 54 17.47 -8.43 -9.46
CA GLN A 54 18.81 -7.85 -9.37
C GLN A 54 19.90 -8.88 -9.72
N ILE A 55 19.74 -10.12 -9.27
CA ILE A 55 20.66 -11.21 -9.59
C ILE A 55 20.62 -11.54 -11.09
N MET A 56 19.42 -11.60 -11.67
CA MET A 56 19.26 -11.81 -13.12
C MET A 56 19.97 -10.72 -13.91
N GLU A 57 19.85 -9.48 -13.50
CA GLU A 57 20.48 -8.34 -14.16
C GLU A 57 22.01 -8.40 -14.05
N LEU A 58 22.54 -8.87 -12.91
CA LEU A 58 23.96 -9.03 -12.72
C LEU A 58 24.54 -10.18 -13.54
N GLU A 59 23.83 -11.31 -13.60
CA GLU A 59 24.28 -12.50 -14.33
C GLU A 59 24.05 -12.38 -15.84
N HIS A 60 23.01 -11.68 -16.24
CA HIS A 60 22.58 -11.52 -17.63
C HIS A 60 22.28 -10.06 -17.93
N PRO A 61 23.32 -9.19 -18.09
CA PRO A 61 23.08 -7.76 -18.33
C PRO A 61 22.20 -7.46 -19.55
N GLU A 62 22.10 -8.37 -20.50
CA GLU A 62 21.26 -8.26 -21.68
C GLU A 62 19.77 -8.16 -21.36
N VAL A 63 19.33 -8.56 -20.16
CA VAL A 63 17.92 -8.45 -19.77
C VAL A 63 17.46 -6.99 -19.67
N LYS A 64 18.40 -6.05 -19.49
CA LYS A 64 18.10 -4.62 -19.47
C LYS A 64 17.48 -4.14 -20.78
N GLU A 65 17.73 -4.83 -21.86
CA GLU A 65 17.19 -4.53 -23.19
C GLU A 65 15.80 -5.13 -23.40
N PHE A 66 15.37 -6.01 -22.54
CA PHE A 66 14.03 -6.59 -22.62
C PHE A 66 12.98 -5.51 -22.43
N PHE A 67 11.96 -5.56 -23.27
CA PHE A 67 10.80 -4.70 -23.12
C PHE A 67 10.19 -4.91 -21.73
N ASN A 68 9.87 -3.83 -21.06
CA ASN A 68 9.30 -3.83 -19.70
C ASN A 68 10.24 -4.25 -18.57
N TRP A 69 11.51 -4.55 -18.81
CA TRP A 69 12.42 -4.89 -17.71
C TRP A 69 12.52 -3.76 -16.69
N LYS A 70 12.84 -2.56 -17.18
CA LYS A 70 12.95 -1.39 -16.31
C LYS A 70 11.64 -1.08 -15.61
N GLN A 71 10.53 -1.19 -16.33
CA GLN A 71 9.19 -0.94 -15.78
C GLN A 71 8.90 -1.92 -14.64
N THR A 72 9.22 -3.19 -14.80
CA THR A 72 9.04 -4.23 -13.78
C THR A 72 9.88 -3.94 -12.55
N MET A 73 11.15 -3.57 -12.72
CA MET A 73 12.01 -3.19 -11.61
C MET A 73 11.47 -1.99 -10.85
N ASP A 74 11.04 -0.96 -11.57
CA ASP A 74 10.49 0.25 -10.99
C ASP A 74 9.18 -0.03 -10.24
N ASP A 75 8.32 -0.89 -10.78
CA ASP A 75 7.06 -1.27 -10.15
C ASP A 75 7.28 -2.03 -8.84
N VAL A 76 8.23 -2.94 -8.81
CA VAL A 76 8.59 -3.67 -7.58
C VAL A 76 9.14 -2.71 -6.53
N ASP A 77 10.03 -1.81 -6.92
CA ASP A 77 10.57 -0.79 -6.01
C ASP A 77 9.47 0.12 -5.47
N PHE A 78 8.55 0.51 -6.32
CA PHE A 78 7.40 1.32 -5.94
C PHE A 78 6.51 0.61 -4.91
N MET A 79 6.21 -0.67 -5.12
CA MET A 79 5.44 -1.46 -4.17
C MET A 79 6.15 -1.58 -2.82
N CYS A 80 7.45 -1.79 -2.82
CA CYS A 80 8.24 -1.82 -1.57
C CYS A 80 8.16 -0.48 -0.84
N SER A 81 8.25 0.62 -1.57
CA SER A 81 8.11 1.96 -0.99
C SER A 81 6.74 2.21 -0.38
N LEU A 82 5.68 1.78 -1.07
CA LEU A 82 4.31 1.89 -0.56
C LEU A 82 4.13 1.10 0.74
N LEU A 83 4.67 -0.11 0.81
CA LEU A 83 4.59 -0.92 2.02
C LEU A 83 5.36 -0.29 3.18
N ASN A 84 6.50 0.32 2.91
CA ASN A 84 7.27 1.04 3.92
C ASN A 84 6.51 2.26 4.42
N GLU A 85 5.92 3.04 3.54
CA GLU A 85 5.06 4.17 3.92
C GLU A 85 3.87 3.71 4.76
N LEU A 86 3.20 2.65 4.35
CA LEU A 86 2.07 2.09 5.08
C LEU A 86 2.48 1.64 6.48
N SER A 87 3.63 0.99 6.62
CA SER A 87 4.17 0.60 7.93
C SER A 87 4.50 1.80 8.80
N ASP A 88 5.12 2.83 8.23
CA ASP A 88 5.48 4.04 8.96
C ASP A 88 4.23 4.76 9.46
N TYR A 89 3.23 4.94 8.62
CA TYR A 89 1.96 5.54 9.02
C TYR A 89 1.24 4.70 10.07
N ASN A 90 1.30 3.39 9.95
CA ASN A 90 0.66 2.48 10.88
C ASN A 90 1.33 2.47 12.25
N ASN A 91 2.64 2.64 12.30
CA ASN A 91 3.43 2.57 13.54
C ASN A 91 3.58 3.91 14.25
N GLY A 92 3.49 5.01 13.53
CA GLY A 92 3.84 6.34 14.05
C GLY A 92 2.69 7.22 14.50
N ASN A 93 1.48 6.69 14.77
CA ASN A 93 0.34 7.54 14.51
C ASN A 93 -0.66 7.83 15.55
N THR A 94 -1.14 9.08 15.48
CA THR A 94 -2.48 9.42 15.92
C THR A 94 -3.51 8.85 14.94
N LEU A 95 -4.70 8.57 15.46
CA LEU A 95 -5.79 7.97 14.71
C LEU A 95 -6.14 8.69 13.41
N HIS A 96 -6.18 10.01 13.45
CA HIS A 96 -6.54 10.83 12.29
C HIS A 96 -5.53 10.74 11.15
N LEU A 97 -4.25 10.75 11.48
CA LEU A 97 -3.19 10.65 10.50
C LEU A 97 -3.21 9.30 9.81
N SER A 98 -3.44 8.22 10.57
CA SER A 98 -3.51 6.87 10.01
C SER A 98 -4.60 6.73 8.97
N VAL A 99 -5.81 7.19 9.26
CA VAL A 99 -6.95 7.11 8.33
C VAL A 99 -6.67 7.92 7.07
N PHE A 100 -6.23 9.16 7.22
CA PHE A 100 -5.92 10.03 6.09
C PHE A 100 -4.80 9.46 5.22
N SER A 101 -3.76 8.93 5.83
CA SER A 101 -2.61 8.37 5.14
C SER A 101 -2.96 7.11 4.34
N ILE A 102 -3.80 6.23 4.89
CA ILE A 102 -4.28 5.03 4.19
C ILE A 102 -5.12 5.45 2.98
N GLU A 103 -5.98 6.44 3.12
CA GLU A 103 -6.77 6.95 2.01
C GLU A 103 -5.88 7.50 0.89
N GLN A 104 -4.86 8.26 1.22
CA GLN A 104 -3.90 8.78 0.25
C GLN A 104 -3.14 7.67 -0.46
N LEU A 105 -2.70 6.66 0.27
CA LEU A 105 -2.01 5.50 -0.30
C LEU A 105 -2.90 4.73 -1.26
N LEU A 106 -4.16 4.49 -0.89
CA LEU A 106 -5.11 3.80 -1.77
C LEU A 106 -5.37 4.59 -3.05
N LYS A 107 -5.45 5.91 -2.98
CA LYS A 107 -5.56 6.76 -4.17
C LYS A 107 -4.33 6.62 -5.06
N ASN A 108 -3.14 6.64 -4.49
CA ASN A 108 -1.89 6.50 -5.23
C ASN A 108 -1.80 5.13 -5.92
N ILE A 109 -2.18 4.06 -5.22
CA ILE A 109 -2.22 2.71 -5.79
C ILE A 109 -3.21 2.66 -6.97
N ALA A 110 -4.39 3.22 -6.80
CA ALA A 110 -5.41 3.23 -7.86
C ALA A 110 -4.94 4.00 -9.10
N VAL A 111 -4.28 5.14 -8.92
CA VAL A 111 -3.72 5.93 -10.03
C VAL A 111 -2.63 5.14 -10.74
N SER A 112 -1.71 4.54 -10.01
CA SER A 112 -0.63 3.73 -10.60
C SER A 112 -1.18 2.54 -11.37
N PHE A 113 -2.19 1.87 -10.84
CA PHE A 113 -2.84 0.75 -11.49
C PHE A 113 -3.54 1.19 -12.80
N ALA A 114 -4.23 2.32 -12.77
CA ALA A 114 -4.88 2.89 -13.96
C ALA A 114 -3.86 3.24 -15.04
N ILE A 115 -2.72 3.83 -14.68
CA ILE A 115 -1.64 4.14 -15.61
C ILE A 115 -1.07 2.85 -16.22
N SER A 116 -0.85 1.83 -15.40
CA SER A 116 -0.35 0.53 -15.89
C SER A 116 -1.31 -0.11 -16.88
N LEU A 117 -2.62 -0.07 -16.61
CA LEU A 117 -3.63 -0.60 -17.53
C LEU A 117 -3.67 0.17 -18.86
N GLU A 118 -3.57 1.49 -18.81
CA GLU A 118 -3.51 2.32 -20.02
C GLU A 118 -2.27 1.98 -20.87
N SER A 119 -1.13 1.81 -20.23
CA SER A 119 0.11 1.40 -20.89
C SER A 119 -0.03 0.04 -21.56
N GLU A 120 -0.63 -0.93 -20.89
CA GLU A 120 -0.88 -2.25 -21.46
C GLU A 120 -1.85 -2.19 -22.63
N GLN A 121 -2.91 -1.41 -22.54
CA GLN A 121 -3.89 -1.26 -23.60
C GLN A 121 -3.30 -0.57 -24.83
N SER A 122 -2.38 0.38 -24.64
CA SER A 122 -1.76 1.05 -25.78
C SER A 122 -0.70 0.19 -26.47
N VAL A 123 -0.05 -0.71 -25.74
CA VAL A 123 0.99 -1.62 -26.29
C VAL A 123 0.38 -2.92 -26.80
N HIS A 124 -0.59 -3.43 -26.10
CA HIS A 124 -1.29 -4.67 -26.42
C HIS A 124 -2.79 -4.43 -26.38
N PRO A 125 -3.39 -3.94 -27.49
CA PRO A 125 -4.83 -3.78 -27.53
C PRO A 125 -5.48 -5.15 -27.28
N ILE A 126 -6.23 -5.24 -26.20
CA ILE A 126 -6.92 -6.46 -25.84
C ILE A 126 -8.21 -6.50 -26.65
N GLU A 127 -8.28 -7.47 -27.55
CA GLU A 127 -9.51 -7.79 -28.25
C GLU A 127 -10.23 -8.88 -27.46
N PHE A 128 -11.42 -8.56 -27.05
CA PHE A 128 -12.31 -9.54 -26.42
C PHE A 128 -13.37 -9.98 -27.40
#